data_3852ec47e9d26d46e9b01cc79b666d54
#
_entry.id   3852ec47e9d26d46e9b01cc79b666d54
#
_cell.length_a   1.000
_cell.length_b   1.000
_cell.length_c   1.000
_cell.angle_alpha   90.00
_cell.angle_beta   90.00
_cell.angle_gamma   90.00
#
_symmetry.space_group_name_H-M   'P 1'
#
loop_
_entity.id
_entity.type
_entity.pdbx_description
1 polymer ?
#
loop_
_entity_poly.entity_id
_entity_poly.type
_entity_poly.pdbx_seq_one_letter_code
_entity_poly.pdbx_strand_id
1 'polypeptide(L)'
;MSIFGRLFGKKPTANDQAVLVKLDGAGLPDLVYEKCDLATIEDRLIAAIEEKQLGEFDGNEIGEESTMLYMYGPDAEKLFAGIEAVLRAYPLCEGAEVTIRRGKPGAPERKLTLKNA
;
A
#
# COMPACT_ATOMS: atom_id res chain seq x y z
N MET A 1 4.88 -15.62 -8.32
CA MET A 1 5.31 -14.44 -9.02
C MET A 1 6.56 -14.73 -9.80
N SER A 2 6.70 -14.10 -10.86
CA SER A 2 7.82 -14.38 -11.71
C SER A 2 8.92 -13.36 -11.53
N ILE A 3 9.91 -13.71 -10.76
CA ILE A 3 11.11 -12.90 -10.67
C ILE A 3 11.73 -12.78 -12.04
N PHE A 4 11.65 -13.85 -12.77
CA PHE A 4 12.19 -13.93 -14.08
C PHE A 4 11.55 -12.92 -15.02
N GLY A 5 10.22 -12.83 -14.96
CA GLY A 5 9.52 -11.85 -15.76
C GLY A 5 9.92 -10.45 -15.41
N ARG A 6 10.13 -10.19 -14.13
CA ARG A 6 10.58 -8.88 -13.73
C ARG A 6 11.95 -8.53 -14.25
N LEU A 7 12.84 -9.51 -14.29
CA LEU A 7 14.17 -9.26 -14.82
C LEU A 7 14.15 -8.83 -16.27
N PHE A 8 13.24 -9.39 -17.03
CA PHE A 8 13.25 -9.14 -18.46
C PHE A 8 12.26 -8.11 -18.92
N GLY A 9 11.15 -7.98 -18.22
CA GLY A 9 10.10 -7.09 -18.66
C GLY A 9 10.11 -5.73 -18.01
N LYS A 10 10.79 -5.59 -16.91
CA LYS A 10 10.69 -4.38 -16.14
C LYS A 10 11.61 -3.30 -16.65
N LYS A 11 11.07 -2.13 -16.83
CA LYS A 11 11.87 -0.99 -17.18
C LYS A 11 12.45 -0.38 -15.92
N PRO A 12 13.68 0.15 -15.98
CA PRO A 12 14.34 0.66 -14.78
C PRO A 12 13.55 1.77 -14.06
N THR A 13 12.81 2.58 -14.81
CA THR A 13 12.10 3.71 -14.23
C THR A 13 10.62 3.45 -13.99
N ALA A 14 10.15 2.24 -14.28
CA ALA A 14 8.72 1.99 -14.32
C ALA A 14 8.04 2.17 -12.96
N ASN A 15 8.70 1.78 -11.86
CA ASN A 15 8.06 1.79 -10.55
C ASN A 15 8.98 2.45 -9.52
N ASP A 16 9.36 3.70 -9.81
CA ASP A 16 10.21 4.45 -8.88
C ASP A 16 9.43 5.18 -7.80
N GLN A 17 8.15 5.41 -8.03
CA GLN A 17 7.34 6.15 -7.06
C GLN A 17 6.67 5.17 -6.12
N ALA A 18 6.28 5.65 -4.94
CA ALA A 18 5.83 4.75 -3.90
C ALA A 18 4.60 5.25 -3.16
N VAL A 19 3.76 4.31 -2.75
CA VAL A 19 2.73 4.56 -1.74
C VAL A 19 3.03 3.61 -0.59
N LEU A 20 3.29 4.19 0.57
CA LEU A 20 3.60 3.45 1.78
C LEU A 20 2.45 3.64 2.76
N VAL A 21 1.90 2.54 3.26
CA VAL A 21 0.76 2.60 4.18
C VAL A 21 1.18 2.00 5.50
N LYS A 22 1.15 2.81 6.55
CA LYS A 22 1.53 2.36 7.88
C LYS A 22 0.26 2.11 8.68
N LEU A 23 -0.05 0.84 8.89
CA LEU A 23 -1.21 0.42 9.65
C LEU A 23 -0.91 0.48 11.14
N ASP A 24 -1.93 0.89 11.92
CA ASP A 24 -1.83 0.88 13.37
C ASP A 24 -2.03 -0.55 13.86
N GLY A 25 -1.01 -1.12 14.47
CA GLY A 25 -1.05 -2.51 14.91
C GLY A 25 -1.47 -2.71 16.35
N ALA A 26 -1.78 -1.63 17.07
CA ALA A 26 -2.05 -1.76 18.50
C ALA A 26 -3.18 -0.88 19.01
N GLY A 27 -3.50 0.21 18.33
CA GLY A 27 -4.40 1.23 18.86
C GLY A 27 -5.86 1.10 18.45
N LEU A 28 -6.19 0.19 17.54
CA LEU A 28 -7.56 -0.01 17.12
C LEU A 28 -8.28 -0.94 18.10
N PRO A 29 -9.63 -0.97 18.07
CA PRO A 29 -10.36 -1.90 18.93
C PRO A 29 -9.95 -3.33 18.67
N ASP A 30 -9.94 -4.14 19.73
CA ASP A 30 -9.55 -5.54 19.61
C ASP A 30 -10.35 -6.28 18.54
N LEU A 31 -11.62 -5.96 18.43
CA LEU A 31 -12.48 -6.64 17.47
C LEU A 31 -12.01 -6.45 16.04
N VAL A 32 -11.40 -5.31 15.74
CA VAL A 32 -10.87 -5.07 14.40
C VAL A 32 -9.76 -6.07 14.09
N TYR A 33 -8.85 -6.26 15.05
CA TYR A 33 -7.74 -7.20 14.81
C TYR A 33 -8.22 -8.64 14.74
N GLU A 34 -9.29 -8.95 15.45
CA GLU A 34 -9.85 -10.31 15.42
C GLU A 34 -10.56 -10.61 14.11
N LYS A 35 -11.21 -9.61 13.53
CA LYS A 35 -12.09 -9.84 12.37
C LYS A 35 -11.48 -9.45 11.05
N CYS A 36 -10.46 -8.60 11.05
CA CYS A 36 -9.91 -8.05 9.82
C CYS A 36 -8.45 -8.42 9.71
N ASP A 37 -8.16 -9.46 8.94
CA ASP A 37 -6.78 -9.90 8.81
C ASP A 37 -6.01 -9.14 7.75
N LEU A 38 -4.69 -9.24 7.83
CA LEU A 38 -3.81 -8.52 6.92
C LEU A 38 -3.88 -9.09 5.51
N ALA A 39 -3.99 -10.41 5.40
CA ALA A 39 -3.99 -11.04 4.08
C ALA A 39 -5.15 -10.56 3.22
N THR A 40 -6.30 -10.29 3.82
CA THR A 40 -7.46 -9.84 3.07
C THR A 40 -7.23 -8.47 2.45
N ILE A 41 -6.69 -7.51 3.22
CA ILE A 41 -6.44 -6.19 2.65
C ILE A 41 -5.34 -6.26 1.60
N GLU A 42 -4.32 -7.09 1.83
CA GLU A 42 -3.26 -7.24 0.83
C GLU A 42 -3.82 -7.79 -0.47
N ASP A 43 -4.67 -8.82 -0.40
CA ASP A 43 -5.27 -9.39 -1.60
C ASP A 43 -6.10 -8.37 -2.36
N ARG A 44 -6.85 -7.55 -1.64
CA ARG A 44 -7.67 -6.52 -2.27
C ARG A 44 -6.83 -5.44 -2.93
N LEU A 45 -5.72 -5.08 -2.30
CA LEU A 45 -4.80 -4.11 -2.89
C LEU A 45 -4.15 -4.66 -4.15
N ILE A 46 -3.71 -5.90 -4.08
CA ILE A 46 -3.10 -6.55 -5.24
C ILE A 46 -4.09 -6.58 -6.41
N ALA A 47 -5.33 -6.95 -6.13
CA ALA A 47 -6.34 -7.02 -7.18
C ALA A 47 -6.59 -5.65 -7.82
N ALA A 48 -6.69 -4.60 -7.00
CA ALA A 48 -6.94 -3.26 -7.53
C ALA A 48 -5.76 -2.76 -8.35
N ILE A 49 -4.55 -3.01 -7.86
CA ILE A 49 -3.35 -2.58 -8.57
C ILE A 49 -3.22 -3.27 -9.91
N GLU A 50 -3.48 -4.58 -9.93
CA GLU A 50 -3.36 -5.34 -11.17
C GLU A 50 -4.46 -4.97 -12.15
N GLU A 51 -5.67 -4.84 -11.67
CA GLU A 51 -6.79 -4.53 -12.54
C GLU A 51 -6.60 -3.18 -13.25
N LYS A 52 -6.09 -2.21 -12.52
CA LYS A 52 -5.92 -0.85 -13.03
C LYS A 52 -4.53 -0.57 -13.56
N GLN A 53 -3.65 -1.56 -13.50
CA GLN A 53 -2.28 -1.44 -14.01
C GLN A 53 -1.53 -0.28 -13.37
N LEU A 54 -1.59 -0.20 -12.05
CA LEU A 54 -1.04 0.93 -11.30
C LEU A 54 0.39 0.73 -10.84
N GLY A 55 0.90 -0.50 -10.93
CA GLY A 55 2.23 -0.81 -10.43
C GLY A 55 2.27 -2.17 -9.80
N GLU A 56 2.86 -2.26 -8.63
CA GLU A 56 2.97 -3.55 -7.95
C GLU A 56 2.85 -3.39 -6.44
N PHE A 57 2.31 -4.41 -5.80
CA PHE A 57 2.33 -4.54 -4.35
C PHE A 57 3.59 -5.33 -4.01
N ASP A 58 4.49 -4.71 -3.24
CA ASP A 58 5.80 -5.29 -3.00
C ASP A 58 5.88 -6.12 -1.71
N GLY A 59 4.93 -5.95 -0.80
CA GLY A 59 4.93 -6.73 0.42
C GLY A 59 4.72 -5.88 1.65
N ASN A 60 5.02 -6.48 2.80
CA ASN A 60 4.81 -5.81 4.07
C ASN A 60 6.02 -5.99 4.98
N GLU A 61 6.02 -5.19 6.04
CA GLU A 61 6.97 -5.34 7.12
C GLU A 61 6.19 -5.22 8.42
N ILE A 62 6.08 -6.32 9.15
CA ILE A 62 5.28 -6.39 10.37
C ILE A 62 6.17 -6.07 11.56
N GLY A 63 5.82 -4.99 12.28
CA GLY A 63 6.49 -4.63 13.53
C GLY A 63 5.58 -4.87 14.72
N GLU A 64 6.06 -4.50 15.89
CA GLU A 64 5.30 -4.73 17.12
C GLU A 64 4.08 -3.85 17.22
N GLU A 65 4.19 -2.61 16.77
CA GLU A 65 3.11 -1.64 16.94
C GLU A 65 2.52 -1.14 15.64
N SER A 66 3.11 -1.53 14.52
CA SER A 66 2.63 -1.10 13.23
C SER A 66 3.05 -2.08 12.15
N THR A 67 2.34 -2.03 11.03
CA THR A 67 2.68 -2.83 9.86
C THR A 67 2.76 -1.89 8.67
N MET A 68 3.86 -1.97 7.93
CA MET A 68 4.05 -1.14 6.76
C MET A 68 3.74 -1.95 5.50
N LEU A 69 2.93 -1.37 4.62
CA LEU A 69 2.66 -1.95 3.31
C LEU A 69 3.39 -1.13 2.26
N TYR A 70 4.06 -1.82 1.34
CA TYR A 70 4.91 -1.20 0.32
C TYR A 70 4.30 -1.41 -1.06
N MET A 71 4.03 -0.31 -1.76
CA MET A 71 3.50 -0.37 -3.12
C MET A 71 4.27 0.61 -3.98
N TYR A 72 4.55 0.22 -5.21
CA TYR A 72 5.36 1.02 -6.13
C TYR A 72 4.70 1.10 -7.49
N GLY A 73 4.93 2.22 -8.17
CA GLY A 73 4.37 2.39 -9.50
C GLY A 73 5.01 3.57 -10.22
N PRO A 74 4.63 3.76 -11.47
CA PRO A 74 5.15 4.90 -12.24
C PRO A 74 4.56 6.23 -11.83
N ASP A 75 3.42 6.22 -11.12
CA ASP A 75 2.76 7.45 -10.71
C ASP A 75 2.09 7.20 -9.35
N ALA A 76 2.72 7.70 -8.29
CA ALA A 76 2.24 7.43 -6.93
C ALA A 76 0.86 8.04 -6.66
N GLU A 77 0.55 9.19 -7.25
CA GLU A 77 -0.76 9.79 -7.04
C GLU A 77 -1.86 8.96 -7.70
N LYS A 78 -1.61 8.44 -8.89
CA LYS A 78 -2.58 7.55 -9.53
C LYS A 78 -2.70 6.25 -8.77
N LEU A 79 -1.59 5.73 -8.30
CA LEU A 79 -1.61 4.51 -7.50
C LEU A 79 -2.48 4.70 -6.27
N PHE A 80 -2.26 5.78 -5.53
CA PHE A 80 -3.07 6.02 -4.35
C PHE A 80 -4.54 6.22 -4.72
N ALA A 81 -4.81 7.01 -5.74
CA ALA A 81 -6.20 7.24 -6.15
C ALA A 81 -6.91 5.92 -6.49
N GLY A 82 -6.16 4.98 -7.07
CA GLY A 82 -6.74 3.71 -7.48
C GLY A 82 -6.98 2.73 -6.34
N ILE A 83 -6.32 2.91 -5.20
CA ILE A 83 -6.48 2.00 -4.06
C ILE A 83 -7.14 2.67 -2.86
N GLU A 84 -7.42 3.97 -2.94
CA GLU A 84 -7.94 4.70 -1.79
C GLU A 84 -9.23 4.13 -1.26
N ALA A 85 -10.16 3.78 -2.15
CA ALA A 85 -11.45 3.25 -1.72
C ALA A 85 -11.28 1.90 -1.03
N VAL A 86 -10.35 1.08 -1.49
CA VAL A 86 -10.06 -0.21 -0.86
C VAL A 86 -9.57 0.02 0.57
N LEU A 87 -8.65 0.96 0.73
CA LEU A 87 -8.10 1.25 2.06
C LEU A 87 -9.18 1.79 3.01
N ARG A 88 -9.99 2.72 2.52
CA ARG A 88 -10.98 3.35 3.38
C ARG A 88 -12.12 2.42 3.76
N ALA A 89 -12.34 1.36 2.98
CA ALA A 89 -13.41 0.42 3.26
C ALA A 89 -13.01 -0.67 4.25
N TYR A 90 -11.73 -0.79 4.58
CA TYR A 90 -11.27 -1.88 5.43
C TYR A 90 -10.95 -1.36 6.84
N PRO A 91 -11.64 -1.86 7.88
CA PRO A 91 -11.47 -1.27 9.22
C PRO A 91 -10.05 -1.30 9.75
N LEU A 92 -9.24 -2.27 9.33
CA LEU A 92 -7.85 -2.35 9.75
C LEU A 92 -7.03 -1.14 9.31
N CYS A 93 -7.50 -0.40 8.32
CA CYS A 93 -6.80 0.76 7.79
C CYS A 93 -7.20 2.07 8.46
N GLU A 94 -8.09 2.02 9.45
CA GLU A 94 -8.49 3.24 10.13
C GLU A 94 -7.29 3.86 10.82
N GLY A 95 -7.09 5.16 10.60
CA GLY A 95 -5.98 5.87 11.21
C GLY A 95 -4.63 5.60 10.58
N ALA A 96 -4.58 4.84 9.49
CA ALA A 96 -3.31 4.55 8.85
C ALA A 96 -2.69 5.81 8.26
N GLU A 97 -1.36 5.86 8.32
CA GLU A 97 -0.62 6.96 7.72
C GLU A 97 -0.15 6.55 6.33
N VAL A 98 -0.51 7.35 5.34
CA VAL A 98 -0.13 7.07 3.96
C VAL A 98 0.94 8.07 3.54
N THR A 99 2.02 7.57 2.97
CA THR A 99 3.07 8.39 2.38
C THR A 99 3.04 8.19 0.87
N ILE A 100 2.92 9.28 0.13
CA ILE A 100 2.93 9.25 -1.33
C ILE A 100 4.22 9.93 -1.76
N ARG A 101 5.16 9.16 -2.30
CA ARG A 101 6.49 9.63 -2.66
C ARG A 101 6.64 9.60 -4.18
N ARG A 102 7.10 10.71 -4.72
CA ARG A 102 7.13 10.89 -6.17
C ARG A 102 8.45 10.52 -6.82
N GLY A 103 9.15 9.55 -6.26
CA GLY A 103 10.41 9.12 -6.81
C GLY A 103 11.09 8.19 -5.86
N LYS A 104 12.39 8.01 -6.05
CA LYS A 104 13.19 7.19 -5.18
C LYS A 104 13.29 7.82 -3.79
N PRO A 105 13.74 7.06 -2.78
CA PRO A 105 13.89 7.62 -1.44
C PRO A 105 14.64 8.95 -1.49
N GLY A 106 14.07 9.94 -0.81
CA GLY A 106 14.60 11.29 -0.85
C GLY A 106 13.82 12.23 -1.75
N ALA A 107 12.98 11.69 -2.62
CA ALA A 107 12.13 12.52 -3.49
C ALA A 107 11.02 13.19 -2.68
N PRO A 108 10.40 14.24 -3.23
CA PRO A 108 9.29 14.89 -2.54
C PRO A 108 8.19 13.90 -2.21
N GLU A 109 7.62 14.07 -1.01
CA GLU A 109 6.53 13.20 -0.58
C GLU A 109 5.52 14.00 0.20
N ARG A 110 4.29 13.47 0.26
CA ARG A 110 3.26 14.03 1.12
C ARG A 110 2.65 12.90 1.94
N LYS A 111 2.10 13.26 3.09
CA LYS A 111 1.51 12.30 4.00
C LYS A 111 0.08 12.68 4.33
N LEU A 112 -0.73 11.66 4.57
CA LEU A 112 -2.08 11.88 5.03
C LEU A 112 -2.47 10.74 5.95
N THR A 113 -3.50 10.98 6.75
CA THR A 113 -4.04 9.97 7.66
C THR A 113 -5.40 9.54 7.15
N LEU A 114 -5.59 8.24 7.05
CA LEU A 114 -6.86 7.70 6.57
C LEU A 114 -7.90 7.69 7.67
N LYS A 115 -9.13 8.01 7.27
CA LYS A 115 -10.28 7.76 8.12
C LYS A 115 -11.25 6.93 7.31
N ASN A 116 -11.78 5.90 7.93
CA ASN A 116 -12.74 5.03 7.24
C ASN A 116 -14.03 5.79 6.99
N ALA A 117 -14.67 5.43 5.91
CA ALA A 117 -15.92 6.07 5.54
C ALA A 117 -17.03 5.74 6.53
#